data_fcbce1430de21a8104337eb00657280c
#
_entry.id   fcbce1430de21a8104337eb00657280c
#
_cell.length_a   1.000
_cell.length_b   1.000
_cell.length_c   1.000
_cell.angle_alpha   90.00
_cell.angle_beta   90.00
_cell.angle_gamma   90.00
#
_symmetry.space_group_name_H-M   'P 1'
#
loop_
_entity.id
_entity.type
_entity.pdbx_description
1 polymer ?
#
loop_
_entity_poly.entity_id
_entity_poly.type
_entity_poly.pdbx_seq_one_letter_code
_entity_poly.pdbx_strand_id
1 'polypeptide(L)'
;MASQSFFRAKGKAASMLQYGQDQTCDYTSDEVYPPAEDTYLLLKAALAESRPADRAIEIGCGSGILAQELSTRVQRLIATDINPHALRATRYRGGKIALIRADLFKGIGGRFDLVLFNPPYLPFRPEERSGSWIDRALDGGESGRETIDRFLQGLEDHLLPGGRALLLVSSLTGLHEVIETASSLGLQAKVILCQRCFFEQLYVLRIWAKGNAL
;
A
#
# COMPACT_ATOMS: atom_id res chain seq x y z
N MET A 1 -6.64 6.23 -24.37
CA MET A 1 -6.38 4.90 -24.98
C MET A 1 -5.18 4.15 -24.36
N ALA A 2 -4.16 4.83 -23.82
CA ALA A 2 -3.01 4.19 -23.18
C ALA A 2 -3.34 3.48 -21.84
N SER A 3 -4.27 4.00 -21.03
CA SER A 3 -4.61 3.43 -19.72
C SER A 3 -5.32 2.07 -19.82
N GLN A 4 -6.24 1.88 -20.79
CA GLN A 4 -6.95 0.60 -20.94
C GLN A 4 -6.06 -0.53 -21.47
N SER A 5 -5.03 -0.22 -22.29
CA SER A 5 -4.05 -1.22 -22.74
C SER A 5 -3.08 -1.61 -21.62
N PHE A 6 -2.74 -0.68 -20.73
CA PHE A 6 -1.93 -0.92 -19.55
C PHE A 6 -2.65 -1.86 -18.56
N PHE A 7 -3.96 -1.67 -18.37
CA PHE A 7 -4.81 -2.53 -17.55
C PHE A 7 -4.91 -3.97 -18.07
N ARG A 8 -5.09 -4.14 -19.38
CA ARG A 8 -5.11 -5.48 -20.01
C ARG A 8 -3.77 -6.21 -19.88
N ALA A 9 -2.66 -5.48 -19.87
CA ALA A 9 -1.33 -6.06 -19.72
C ALA A 9 -1.05 -6.51 -18.27
N LYS A 10 -1.42 -5.69 -17.24
CA LYS A 10 -1.29 -6.10 -15.83
C LYS A 10 -2.19 -7.29 -15.48
N GLY A 11 -3.42 -7.33 -15.96
CA GLY A 11 -4.34 -8.45 -15.71
C GLY A 11 -3.90 -9.77 -16.36
N LYS A 12 -3.13 -9.73 -17.47
CA LYS A 12 -2.57 -10.94 -18.11
C LYS A 12 -1.27 -11.42 -17.48
N ALA A 13 -0.44 -10.52 -16.92
CA ALA A 13 0.81 -10.90 -16.25
C ALA A 13 0.57 -11.61 -14.92
N ALA A 14 -0.50 -11.23 -14.19
CA ALA A 14 -0.89 -11.88 -12.92
C ALA A 14 -1.30 -13.35 -13.07
N SER A 15 -1.67 -13.81 -14.28
CA SER A 15 -2.10 -15.19 -14.55
C SER A 15 -0.96 -16.20 -14.74
N MET A 16 0.31 -15.78 -14.72
CA MET A 16 1.47 -16.63 -15.03
C MET A 16 2.31 -17.07 -13.82
N LEU A 17 1.99 -16.61 -12.62
CA LEU A 17 2.65 -17.11 -11.41
C LEU A 17 1.75 -18.16 -10.74
N GLN A 18 1.95 -19.43 -11.07
CA GLN A 18 1.41 -20.57 -10.33
C GLN A 18 2.03 -20.61 -8.92
N TYR A 19 1.42 -19.88 -8.00
CA TYR A 19 1.50 -20.21 -6.58
C TYR A 19 0.30 -21.10 -6.25
N GLY A 20 0.56 -22.24 -5.58
CA GLY A 20 -0.30 -23.37 -5.34
C GLY A 20 -1.80 -23.05 -5.18
N GLN A 21 -2.61 -23.76 -5.95
CA GLN A 21 -4.06 -23.76 -5.85
C GLN A 21 -4.47 -24.36 -4.49
N ASP A 22 -4.61 -23.49 -3.49
CA ASP A 22 -5.40 -23.82 -2.33
C ASP A 22 -6.80 -23.25 -2.57
N GLN A 23 -7.80 -24.14 -2.63
CA GLN A 23 -9.20 -23.81 -2.87
C GLN A 23 -9.80 -23.09 -1.65
N THR A 24 -9.40 -21.87 -1.40
CA THR A 24 -10.10 -20.96 -0.50
C THR A 24 -10.97 -20.04 -1.35
N CYS A 25 -12.25 -20.04 -1.05
CA CYS A 25 -13.32 -19.27 -1.70
C CYS A 25 -12.85 -17.84 -2.03
N ASP A 26 -12.51 -17.60 -3.31
CA ASP A 26 -12.04 -16.31 -3.80
C ASP A 26 -13.22 -15.32 -3.78
N TYR A 27 -13.26 -14.45 -2.78
CA TYR A 27 -14.09 -13.26 -2.84
C TYR A 27 -13.41 -12.26 -3.78
N THR A 28 -13.46 -12.53 -5.08
CA THR A 28 -13.06 -11.58 -6.12
C THR A 28 -14.24 -10.66 -6.39
N SER A 29 -14.25 -9.53 -5.72
CA SER A 29 -15.13 -8.43 -6.10
C SER A 29 -14.45 -7.66 -7.22
N ASP A 30 -15.15 -7.43 -8.34
CA ASP A 30 -14.71 -6.55 -9.44
C ASP A 30 -14.44 -5.11 -8.96
N GLU A 31 -14.77 -4.82 -7.68
CA GLU A 31 -14.57 -3.54 -7.01
C GLU A 31 -13.27 -3.47 -6.17
N VAL A 32 -12.47 -4.54 -6.13
CA VAL A 32 -11.23 -4.61 -5.32
C VAL A 32 -10.04 -4.89 -6.22
N TYR A 33 -8.98 -4.08 -6.07
CA TYR A 33 -7.73 -4.28 -6.80
C TYR A 33 -7.14 -5.67 -6.50
N PRO A 34 -6.94 -6.52 -7.51
CA PRO A 34 -6.34 -7.83 -7.32
C PRO A 34 -4.86 -7.69 -6.95
N PRO A 35 -4.31 -8.60 -6.11
CA PRO A 35 -2.87 -8.59 -5.82
C PRO A 35 -2.04 -8.69 -7.10
N ALA A 36 -1.03 -7.82 -7.23
CA ALA A 36 -0.11 -7.77 -8.35
C ALA A 36 1.34 -7.65 -7.86
N GLU A 37 2.29 -7.41 -8.75
CA GLU A 37 3.71 -7.36 -8.44
C GLU A 37 4.04 -6.35 -7.33
N ASP A 38 3.37 -5.21 -7.32
CA ASP A 38 3.46 -4.16 -6.29
C ASP A 38 3.07 -4.68 -4.90
N THR A 39 1.94 -5.40 -4.84
CA THR A 39 1.44 -6.02 -3.61
C THR A 39 2.45 -7.03 -3.05
N TYR A 40 2.98 -7.91 -3.89
CA TYR A 40 3.93 -8.93 -3.46
C TYR A 40 5.31 -8.35 -3.10
N LEU A 41 5.75 -7.28 -3.77
CA LEU A 41 6.98 -6.59 -3.42
C LEU A 41 6.89 -5.94 -2.05
N LEU A 42 5.76 -5.24 -1.76
CA LEU A 42 5.52 -4.66 -0.44
C LEU A 42 5.37 -5.74 0.63
N LEU A 43 4.66 -6.84 0.34
CA LEU A 43 4.54 -7.98 1.25
C LEU A 43 5.91 -8.55 1.63
N LYS A 44 6.79 -8.76 0.65
CA LYS A 44 8.16 -9.23 0.90
C LYS A 44 8.92 -8.30 1.86
N ALA A 45 8.82 -6.99 1.65
CA ALA A 45 9.43 -6.01 2.55
C ALA A 45 8.81 -6.05 3.94
N ALA A 46 7.48 -6.11 4.02
CA ALA A 46 6.74 -6.13 5.28
C ALA A 46 7.10 -7.36 6.13
N LEU A 47 7.22 -8.53 5.51
CA LEU A 47 7.63 -9.76 6.20
C LEU A 47 9.07 -9.69 6.73
N ALA A 48 9.97 -9.03 6.02
CA ALA A 48 11.37 -8.86 6.42
C ALA A 48 11.54 -7.81 7.54
N GLU A 49 10.71 -6.76 7.52
CA GLU A 49 10.81 -5.61 8.44
C GLU A 49 9.92 -5.75 9.69
N SER A 50 8.89 -6.63 9.67
CA SER A 50 7.97 -6.81 10.80
C SER A 50 8.65 -7.46 12.00
N ARG A 51 8.25 -7.02 13.20
CA ARG A 51 8.73 -7.53 14.50
C ARG A 51 7.54 -8.03 15.32
N PRO A 52 7.69 -9.07 16.15
CA PRO A 52 6.58 -9.60 16.96
C PRO A 52 5.94 -8.59 17.91
N ALA A 53 6.68 -7.58 18.35
CA ALA A 53 6.18 -6.53 19.24
C ALA A 53 5.51 -5.36 18.50
N ASP A 54 5.52 -5.33 17.16
CA ASP A 54 4.98 -4.22 16.39
C ASP A 54 3.47 -4.06 16.58
N ARG A 55 3.07 -2.82 16.79
CA ARG A 55 1.72 -2.32 16.57
C ARG A 55 1.67 -1.80 15.15
N ALA A 56 1.06 -2.55 14.25
CA ALA A 56 1.09 -2.27 12.82
C ALA A 56 -0.24 -1.70 12.31
N ILE A 57 -0.15 -0.88 11.28
CA ILE A 57 -1.31 -0.43 10.50
C ILE A 57 -1.01 -0.56 9.00
N GLU A 58 -1.97 -1.12 8.26
CA GLU A 58 -2.00 -1.10 6.81
C GLU A 58 -3.02 -0.08 6.34
N ILE A 59 -2.56 0.87 5.54
CA ILE A 59 -3.39 1.88 4.88
C ILE A 59 -3.73 1.37 3.48
N GLY A 60 -5.03 1.37 3.11
CA GLY A 60 -5.48 0.85 1.82
C GLY A 60 -5.27 -0.67 1.71
N CYS A 61 -5.97 -1.45 2.52
CA CYS A 61 -5.72 -2.91 2.61
C CYS A 61 -6.13 -3.70 1.35
N GLY A 62 -6.94 -3.13 0.47
CA GLY A 62 -7.33 -3.74 -0.79
C GLY A 62 -7.84 -5.18 -0.64
N SER A 63 -7.15 -6.12 -1.27
CA SER A 63 -7.48 -7.56 -1.19
C SER A 63 -7.26 -8.19 0.19
N GLY A 64 -6.55 -7.52 1.11
CA GLY A 64 -6.26 -7.97 2.46
C GLY A 64 -5.12 -8.98 2.58
N ILE A 65 -4.35 -9.23 1.53
CA ILE A 65 -3.28 -10.22 1.56
C ILE A 65 -2.14 -9.84 2.51
N LEU A 66 -1.74 -8.55 2.55
CA LEU A 66 -0.71 -8.08 3.47
C LEU A 66 -1.20 -8.22 4.93
N ALA A 67 -2.41 -7.74 5.20
CA ALA A 67 -3.00 -7.82 6.52
C ALA A 67 -3.09 -9.27 7.01
N GLN A 68 -3.53 -10.20 6.15
CA GLN A 68 -3.63 -11.62 6.49
C GLN A 68 -2.27 -12.18 6.91
N GLU A 69 -1.24 -11.99 6.08
CA GLU A 69 0.10 -12.53 6.30
C GLU A 69 0.79 -11.93 7.55
N LEU A 70 0.54 -10.64 7.84
CA LEU A 70 1.11 -9.98 9.00
C LEU A 70 0.35 -10.24 10.30
N SER A 71 -0.92 -10.65 10.23
CA SER A 71 -1.78 -10.80 11.40
C SER A 71 -1.27 -11.78 12.47
N THR A 72 -0.41 -12.72 12.07
CA THR A 72 0.22 -13.71 12.95
C THR A 72 1.66 -13.34 13.36
N ARG A 73 2.21 -12.26 12.79
CA ARG A 73 3.62 -11.88 12.96
C ARG A 73 3.84 -10.67 13.84
N VAL A 74 2.80 -9.86 14.04
CA VAL A 74 2.86 -8.62 14.81
C VAL A 74 1.94 -8.67 16.03
N GLN A 75 2.18 -7.82 17.02
CA GLN A 75 1.41 -7.80 18.26
C GLN A 75 -0.06 -7.41 18.01
N ARG A 76 -0.27 -6.39 17.19
CA ARG A 76 -1.59 -5.87 16.81
C ARG A 76 -1.54 -5.39 15.37
N LEU A 77 -2.62 -5.62 14.63
CA LEU A 77 -2.77 -5.14 13.27
C LEU A 77 -4.12 -4.44 13.09
N ILE A 78 -4.06 -3.23 12.56
CA ILE A 78 -5.20 -2.50 12.03
C ILE A 78 -5.05 -2.47 10.52
N ALA A 79 -6.13 -2.72 9.78
CA ALA A 79 -6.16 -2.52 8.34
C ALA A 79 -7.28 -1.52 8.00
N THR A 80 -6.95 -0.54 7.18
CA THR A 80 -7.88 0.52 6.77
C THR A 80 -8.07 0.54 5.27
N ASP A 81 -9.25 0.96 4.84
CA ASP A 81 -9.53 1.26 3.44
C ASP A 81 -10.69 2.24 3.35
N ILE A 82 -10.72 3.08 2.32
CA ILE A 82 -11.87 3.91 1.99
C ILE A 82 -12.97 3.08 1.30
N ASN A 83 -12.56 2.02 0.59
CA ASN A 83 -13.42 1.10 -0.13
C ASN A 83 -14.05 0.06 0.83
N PRO A 84 -15.39 0.02 0.99
CA PRO A 84 -16.04 -0.96 1.86
C PRO A 84 -15.91 -2.40 1.36
N HIS A 85 -15.71 -2.60 0.04
CA HIS A 85 -15.51 -3.93 -0.54
C HIS A 85 -14.15 -4.50 -0.15
N ALA A 86 -13.09 -3.67 -0.09
CA ALA A 86 -11.77 -4.05 0.39
C ALA A 86 -11.81 -4.53 1.85
N LEU A 87 -12.52 -3.82 2.72
CA LEU A 87 -12.71 -4.24 4.12
C LEU A 87 -13.46 -5.57 4.24
N ARG A 88 -14.44 -5.81 3.37
CA ARG A 88 -15.12 -7.12 3.31
C ARG A 88 -14.19 -8.23 2.85
N ALA A 89 -13.40 -8.00 1.80
CA ALA A 89 -12.43 -8.94 1.29
C ALA A 89 -11.40 -9.31 2.37
N THR A 90 -10.84 -8.30 3.06
CA THR A 90 -9.90 -8.50 4.17
C THR A 90 -10.53 -9.30 5.32
N ARG A 91 -11.78 -9.00 5.69
CA ARG A 91 -12.52 -9.76 6.72
C ARG A 91 -12.69 -11.22 6.34
N TYR A 92 -12.97 -11.49 5.07
CA TYR A 92 -13.18 -12.85 4.56
C TYR A 92 -11.92 -13.71 4.63
N ARG A 93 -10.75 -13.10 4.47
CA ARG A 93 -9.45 -13.79 4.62
C ARG A 93 -9.17 -14.22 6.05
N GLY A 94 -9.83 -13.59 7.04
CA GLY A 94 -9.65 -13.92 8.45
C GLY A 94 -8.41 -13.28 9.07
N GLY A 95 -8.03 -13.76 10.25
CA GLY A 95 -6.91 -13.20 11.04
C GLY A 95 -7.37 -12.28 12.17
N LYS A 96 -6.45 -11.97 13.09
CA LYS A 96 -6.69 -11.02 14.20
C LYS A 96 -6.43 -9.58 13.73
N ILE A 97 -7.34 -9.06 12.89
CA ILE A 97 -7.20 -7.76 12.24
C ILE A 97 -8.36 -6.86 12.67
N ALA A 98 -8.06 -5.68 13.17
CA ALA A 98 -9.07 -4.63 13.38
C ALA A 98 -9.27 -3.87 12.06
N LEU A 99 -10.52 -3.81 11.57
CA LEU A 99 -10.86 -3.18 10.28
C LEU A 99 -11.54 -1.84 10.52
N ILE A 100 -11.04 -0.79 9.88
CA ILE A 100 -11.57 0.58 9.99
C ILE A 100 -11.76 1.16 8.60
N ARG A 101 -12.94 1.72 8.32
CA ARG A 101 -13.15 2.49 7.10
C ARG A 101 -12.61 3.91 7.30
N ALA A 102 -11.55 4.26 6.56
CA ALA A 102 -10.89 5.55 6.67
C ALA A 102 -10.30 6.02 5.33
N ASP A 103 -10.16 7.32 5.15
CA ASP A 103 -9.37 7.96 4.11
C ASP A 103 -8.00 8.30 4.70
N LEU A 104 -6.99 7.48 4.36
CA LEU A 104 -5.66 7.53 4.96
C LEU A 104 -5.73 7.50 6.50
N PHE A 105 -5.16 8.50 7.16
CA PHE A 105 -5.13 8.61 8.62
C PHE A 105 -6.36 9.32 9.22
N LYS A 106 -7.34 9.72 8.41
CA LYS A 106 -8.49 10.48 8.89
C LYS A 106 -9.32 9.66 9.89
N GLY A 107 -9.38 10.16 11.15
CA GLY A 107 -10.07 9.49 12.25
C GLY A 107 -9.30 8.32 12.87
N ILE A 108 -8.06 8.07 12.45
CA ILE A 108 -7.19 7.09 13.07
C ILE A 108 -6.47 7.76 14.24
N GLY A 109 -6.70 7.24 15.45
CA GLY A 109 -5.96 7.63 16.63
C GLY A 109 -4.76 6.73 16.93
N GLY A 110 -3.74 7.29 17.57
CA GLY A 110 -2.58 6.55 18.04
C GLY A 110 -1.41 6.53 17.07
N ARG A 111 -0.31 5.91 17.53
CA ARG A 111 0.96 5.80 16.81
C ARG A 111 1.34 4.34 16.67
N PHE A 112 2.14 4.03 15.65
CA PHE A 112 2.46 2.69 15.22
C PHE A 112 3.97 2.47 15.11
N ASP A 113 4.39 1.23 15.33
CA ASP A 113 5.76 0.78 15.10
C ASP A 113 6.01 0.50 13.62
N LEU A 114 4.95 0.06 12.90
CA LEU A 114 5.00 -0.27 11.48
C LEU A 114 3.75 0.27 10.76
N VAL A 115 3.97 1.10 9.76
CA VAL A 115 2.93 1.60 8.84
C VAL A 115 3.19 1.05 7.46
N LEU A 116 2.18 0.51 6.78
CA LEU A 116 2.28 -0.06 5.45
C LEU A 116 1.35 0.68 4.50
N PHE A 117 1.83 0.99 3.30
CA PHE A 117 0.98 1.59 2.28
C PHE A 117 1.42 1.23 0.86
N ASN A 118 0.50 0.61 0.12
CA ASN A 118 0.55 0.50 -1.33
C ASN A 118 -0.45 1.52 -1.90
N PRO A 119 -0.02 2.73 -2.27
CA PRO A 119 -0.92 3.80 -2.69
C PRO A 119 -1.44 3.58 -4.11
N PRO A 120 -2.55 4.21 -4.49
CA PRO A 120 -2.82 4.52 -5.89
C PRO A 120 -1.71 5.43 -6.41
N TYR A 121 -1.09 5.06 -7.55
CA TYR A 121 0.08 5.76 -8.06
C TYR A 121 0.06 6.01 -9.57
N LEU A 122 -0.98 5.61 -10.29
CA LEU A 122 -1.07 5.91 -11.71
C LEU A 122 -1.51 7.36 -11.92
N PRO A 123 -0.87 8.09 -12.84
CA PRO A 123 -1.36 9.39 -13.27
C PRO A 123 -2.73 9.24 -13.96
N PHE A 124 -3.72 9.97 -13.49
CA PHE A 124 -5.07 9.99 -14.05
C PHE A 124 -5.48 11.42 -14.37
N ARG A 125 -6.04 11.62 -15.57
CA ARG A 125 -6.69 12.87 -15.92
C ARG A 125 -8.14 12.87 -15.45
N PRO A 126 -8.75 14.03 -15.14
CA PRO A 126 -10.13 14.10 -14.66
C PRO A 126 -11.14 13.38 -15.55
N GLU A 127 -10.95 13.44 -16.88
CA GLU A 127 -11.82 12.80 -17.88
C GLU A 127 -11.68 11.27 -17.96
N GLU A 128 -10.65 10.70 -17.39
CA GLU A 128 -10.39 9.24 -17.37
C GLU A 128 -11.07 8.55 -16.18
N ARG A 129 -11.62 9.30 -15.24
CA ARG A 129 -12.21 8.79 -13.99
C ARG A 129 -13.63 8.29 -14.23
N SER A 130 -13.84 6.98 -14.11
CA SER A 130 -15.21 6.39 -14.16
C SER A 130 -15.95 6.50 -12.83
N GLY A 131 -15.23 6.77 -11.74
CA GLY A 131 -15.78 6.80 -10.38
C GLY A 131 -15.91 5.42 -9.74
N SER A 132 -15.46 4.36 -10.39
CA SER A 132 -15.41 3.01 -9.82
C SER A 132 -14.41 2.90 -8.67
N TRP A 133 -14.55 1.88 -7.82
CA TRP A 133 -13.59 1.63 -6.76
C TRP A 133 -12.23 1.16 -7.30
N ILE A 134 -12.22 0.49 -8.44
CA ILE A 134 -10.97 0.10 -9.11
C ILE A 134 -10.21 1.33 -9.58
N ASP A 135 -10.88 2.31 -10.22
CA ASP A 135 -10.21 3.56 -10.61
C ASP A 135 -9.62 4.28 -9.41
N ARG A 136 -10.38 4.36 -8.31
CA ARG A 136 -9.87 4.97 -7.07
C ARG A 136 -8.66 4.24 -6.47
N ALA A 137 -8.58 2.93 -6.65
CA ALA A 137 -7.44 2.13 -6.18
C ALA A 137 -6.18 2.36 -7.03
N LEU A 138 -6.30 3.01 -8.19
CA LEU A 138 -5.23 3.25 -9.13
C LEU A 138 -4.92 4.74 -9.32
N ASP A 139 -5.93 5.61 -9.14
CA ASP A 139 -5.85 7.05 -9.37
C ASP A 139 -4.97 7.73 -8.30
N GLY A 140 -3.72 8.00 -8.67
CA GLY A 140 -2.77 8.79 -7.86
C GLY A 140 -2.87 10.30 -8.11
N GLY A 141 -3.90 10.77 -8.84
CA GLY A 141 -4.03 12.15 -9.29
C GLY A 141 -3.25 12.44 -10.58
N GLU A 142 -3.21 13.70 -11.02
CA GLU A 142 -2.55 14.06 -12.27
C GLU A 142 -1.05 13.73 -12.28
N SER A 143 -0.38 13.90 -11.16
CA SER A 143 1.03 13.57 -10.99
C SER A 143 1.30 12.13 -10.59
N GLY A 144 0.26 11.35 -10.25
CA GLY A 144 0.37 10.04 -9.61
C GLY A 144 0.84 10.08 -8.15
N ARG A 145 1.01 11.28 -7.56
CA ARG A 145 1.57 11.46 -6.20
C ARG A 145 0.59 12.04 -5.18
N GLU A 146 -0.58 12.52 -5.60
CA GLU A 146 -1.47 13.26 -4.70
C GLU A 146 -1.81 12.48 -3.41
N THR A 147 -2.05 11.18 -3.54
CA THR A 147 -2.33 10.32 -2.39
C THR A 147 -1.09 10.04 -1.56
N ILE A 148 0.08 9.89 -2.20
CA ILE A 148 1.38 9.72 -1.52
C ILE A 148 1.72 10.95 -0.70
N ASP A 149 1.57 12.15 -1.27
CA ASP A 149 1.88 13.41 -0.59
C ASP A 149 0.99 13.62 0.64
N ARG A 150 -0.33 13.34 0.53
CA ARG A 150 -1.26 13.36 1.68
C ARG A 150 -0.88 12.33 2.76
N PHE A 151 -0.44 11.16 2.38
CA PHE A 151 0.03 10.14 3.31
C PHE A 151 1.28 10.62 4.06
N LEU A 152 2.28 11.16 3.36
CA LEU A 152 3.52 11.66 3.97
C LEU A 152 3.26 12.80 4.96
N GLN A 153 2.33 13.72 4.65
CA GLN A 153 1.92 14.82 5.54
C GLN A 153 1.38 14.34 6.88
N GLY A 154 0.67 13.20 6.90
CA GLY A 154 0.12 12.64 8.15
C GLY A 154 1.02 11.63 8.84
N LEU A 155 2.11 11.19 8.21
CA LEU A 155 2.86 10.02 8.67
C LEU A 155 3.58 10.24 10.00
N GLU A 156 4.23 11.40 10.20
CA GLU A 156 5.03 11.67 11.41
C GLU A 156 4.20 11.57 12.69
N ASP A 157 2.97 12.09 12.65
CA ASP A 157 2.05 12.06 13.80
C ASP A 157 1.59 10.65 14.18
N HIS A 158 1.74 9.69 13.25
CA HIS A 158 1.32 8.31 13.42
C HIS A 158 2.48 7.33 13.62
N LEU A 159 3.73 7.80 13.69
CA LEU A 159 4.88 6.97 14.00
C LEU A 159 5.24 7.06 15.49
N LEU A 160 5.46 5.91 16.12
CA LEU A 160 6.12 5.82 17.43
C LEU A 160 7.60 6.21 17.30
N PRO A 161 8.25 6.62 18.41
CA PRO A 161 9.71 6.70 18.44
C PRO A 161 10.33 5.36 18.00
N GLY A 162 11.20 5.38 16.97
CA GLY A 162 11.75 4.17 16.36
C GLY A 162 10.80 3.43 15.42
N GLY A 163 9.60 3.96 15.20
CA GLY A 163 8.65 3.46 14.21
C GLY A 163 9.09 3.75 12.78
N ARG A 164 8.53 2.98 11.86
CA ARG A 164 8.84 3.05 10.43
C ARG A 164 7.62 2.83 9.56
N ALA A 165 7.64 3.43 8.37
CA ALA A 165 6.68 3.13 7.32
C ALA A 165 7.36 2.41 6.16
N LEU A 166 6.62 1.53 5.49
CA LEU A 166 6.97 0.94 4.20
C LEU A 166 5.99 1.46 3.16
N LEU A 167 6.51 2.23 2.21
CA LEU A 167 5.74 2.85 1.15
C LEU A 167 6.18 2.26 -0.19
N LEU A 168 5.23 1.74 -0.95
CA LEU A 168 5.47 1.38 -2.35
C LEU A 168 5.46 2.63 -3.21
N VAL A 169 6.41 2.73 -4.12
CA VAL A 169 6.56 3.83 -5.09
C VAL A 169 6.89 3.25 -6.46
N SER A 170 6.26 3.76 -7.51
CA SER A 170 6.58 3.45 -8.89
C SER A 170 7.51 4.49 -9.52
N SER A 171 8.32 4.09 -10.49
CA SER A 171 9.07 5.03 -11.33
C SER A 171 8.17 6.01 -12.09
N LEU A 172 6.89 5.69 -12.26
CA LEU A 172 5.90 6.56 -12.90
C LEU A 172 5.55 7.78 -12.05
N THR A 173 5.72 7.69 -10.73
CA THR A 173 5.42 8.78 -9.79
C THR A 173 6.63 9.66 -9.47
N GLY A 174 7.83 9.28 -9.91
CA GLY A 174 9.06 10.00 -9.56
C GLY A 174 9.55 9.68 -8.15
N LEU A 175 10.47 8.72 -8.05
CA LEU A 175 11.07 8.29 -6.77
C LEU A 175 11.77 9.46 -6.05
N HIS A 176 12.46 10.32 -6.81
CA HIS A 176 13.22 11.44 -6.25
C HIS A 176 12.31 12.47 -5.60
N GLU A 177 11.23 12.82 -6.27
CA GLU A 177 10.21 13.76 -5.79
C GLU A 177 9.54 13.26 -4.50
N VAL A 178 9.25 11.96 -4.40
CA VAL A 178 8.69 11.36 -3.17
C VAL A 178 9.69 11.47 -2.01
N ILE A 179 10.98 11.21 -2.25
CA ILE A 179 12.03 11.33 -1.23
C ILE A 179 12.23 12.78 -0.81
N GLU A 180 12.20 13.73 -1.75
CA GLU A 180 12.29 15.17 -1.45
C GLU A 180 11.10 15.64 -0.62
N THR A 181 9.87 15.22 -0.99
CA THR A 181 8.67 15.54 -0.20
C THR A 181 8.80 14.99 1.22
N ALA A 182 9.21 13.73 1.39
CA ALA A 182 9.44 13.15 2.72
C ALA A 182 10.47 13.96 3.51
N SER A 183 11.58 14.35 2.89
CA SER A 183 12.66 15.14 3.52
C SER A 183 12.17 16.53 3.96
N SER A 184 11.36 17.20 3.17
CA SER A 184 10.78 18.51 3.50
C SER A 184 9.84 18.46 4.71
N LEU A 185 9.24 17.30 4.95
CA LEU A 185 8.36 17.02 6.09
C LEU A 185 9.09 16.47 7.33
N GLY A 186 10.44 16.53 7.38
CA GLY A 186 11.21 16.04 8.52
C GLY A 186 11.39 14.54 8.58
N LEU A 187 11.00 13.82 7.52
CA LEU A 187 11.15 12.37 7.39
C LEU A 187 12.47 12.02 6.67
N GLN A 188 12.97 10.84 6.94
CA GLN A 188 14.05 10.21 6.17
C GLN A 188 13.49 9.03 5.38
N ALA A 189 13.98 8.80 4.18
CA ALA A 189 13.54 7.71 3.32
C ALA A 189 14.74 6.99 2.69
N LYS A 190 14.66 5.65 2.60
CA LYS A 190 15.66 4.81 1.97
C LYS A 190 14.97 3.70 1.17
N VAL A 191 15.42 3.47 -0.06
CA VAL A 191 15.02 2.30 -0.84
C VAL A 191 15.59 1.04 -0.18
N ILE A 192 14.72 0.09 0.17
CA ILE A 192 15.09 -1.21 0.78
C ILE A 192 14.88 -2.38 -0.17
N LEU A 193 13.93 -2.28 -1.09
CA LEU A 193 13.72 -3.25 -2.16
C LEU A 193 13.39 -2.52 -3.46
N CYS A 194 13.75 -3.14 -4.59
CA CYS A 194 13.31 -2.71 -5.91
C CYS A 194 13.05 -3.94 -6.81
N GLN A 195 12.15 -3.77 -7.76
CA GLN A 195 11.81 -4.79 -8.75
C GLN A 195 11.51 -4.11 -10.08
N ARG A 196 12.12 -4.62 -11.16
CA ARG A 196 11.81 -4.17 -12.52
C ARG A 196 10.60 -4.92 -13.03
N CYS A 197 9.58 -4.19 -13.46
CA CYS A 197 8.41 -4.68 -14.15
C CYS A 197 8.45 -4.27 -15.63
N PHE A 198 7.48 -4.73 -16.43
CA PHE A 198 7.52 -4.54 -17.89
C PHE A 198 7.52 -3.07 -18.32
N PHE A 199 6.74 -2.21 -17.61
CA PHE A 199 6.60 -0.79 -17.96
C PHE A 199 7.10 0.17 -16.88
N GLU A 200 7.51 -0.32 -15.72
CA GLU A 200 7.87 0.48 -14.56
C GLU A 200 8.94 -0.22 -13.71
N GLN A 201 9.56 0.53 -12.84
CA GLN A 201 10.34 0.00 -11.74
C GLN A 201 9.61 0.32 -10.43
N LEU A 202 9.40 -0.70 -9.62
CA LEU A 202 8.78 -0.58 -8.31
C LEU A 202 9.86 -0.51 -7.23
N TYR A 203 9.61 0.32 -6.22
CA TYR A 203 10.48 0.50 -5.08
C TYR A 203 9.68 0.38 -3.79
N VAL A 204 10.27 -0.19 -2.74
CA VAL A 204 9.78 -0.05 -1.39
C VAL A 204 10.71 0.89 -0.64
N LEU A 205 10.15 2.01 -0.19
CA LEU A 205 10.82 2.95 0.70
C LEU A 205 10.54 2.56 2.15
N ARG A 206 11.61 2.50 2.95
CA ARG A 206 11.52 2.59 4.41
C ARG A 206 11.64 4.04 4.80
N ILE A 207 10.64 4.54 5.56
CA ILE A 207 10.52 5.93 5.98
C ILE A 207 10.44 6.00 7.50
N TRP A 208 11.11 6.98 8.12
CA TRP A 208 11.11 7.19 9.57
C TRP A 208 11.30 8.67 9.91
N ALA A 209 10.92 9.10 11.12
CA ALA A 209 11.08 10.48 11.57
C ALA A 209 12.57 10.82 11.82
N LYS A 210 12.98 12.02 11.46
CA LYS A 210 14.34 12.54 11.68
C LYS A 210 14.54 12.71 13.22
N GLY A 211 15.53 12.04 13.77
CA GLY A 211 15.77 12.02 15.24
C GLY A 211 15.53 10.66 15.90
N ASN A 212 14.87 9.76 15.23
CA ASN A 212 14.75 8.36 15.63
C ASN A 212 15.87 7.55 14.95
N ALA A 213 17.13 7.70 15.43
CA ALA A 213 18.19 6.79 15.01
C ALA A 213 17.80 5.36 15.42
N LEU A 214 17.88 4.44 14.47
CA LEU A 214 17.62 3.01 14.64
C LEU A 214 18.78 2.32 15.30
#